data_90bd187d8a800684196b7e558dd3f5c6
#
_entry.id   90bd187d8a800684196b7e558dd3f5c6
#
_cell.length_a   1.000
_cell.length_b   1.000
_cell.length_c   1.000
_cell.angle_alpha   90.00
_cell.angle_beta   90.00
_cell.angle_gamma   90.00
#
_symmetry.space_group_name_H-M   'P 1'
#
loop_
_entity.id
_entity.type
_entity.pdbx_description
1 polymer ?
#
loop_
_entity_poly.entity_id
_entity_poly.type
_entity_poly.pdbx_seq_one_letter_code
_entity_poly.pdbx_strand_id
1 'polypeptide(L)'
;MANPDLESDPFGERQRLLVRKPVALLGARVRFESNDRRLLELADEAFAGLPPQRLRTARDLRIVLQLTAGGSGRRRSEPPPTAMLSGAGLLAGAPATSSFVALSPASGSALVVVPESMLRFPYHTRYELIEFAVYTLAARTQGLAALHAACVGKGGRGALLMGASGAGKSTVALHWLLRGLDFLSEDAVFVQPSTMLAMGAPNFLHVRSDSLAGLGRARAATSIRRSPVIRRRSGVRKFEVDLRRDGFRLARAPLKLRAIVFLSARGAGKGPLLRPLERTDLLARLELAQAYAAGQPEWPAFRRGAGALAAFELRRGGDPNDSVGALEQLLSAGAPPR
;
A
#
# COMPACT_ATOMS: atom_id res chain seq x y z
N MET A 1 -47.02 -8.51 15.19
CA MET A 1 -46.88 -9.22 13.92
C MET A 1 -45.41 -9.69 13.83
N ALA A 2 -45.16 -11.00 13.80
CA ALA A 2 -43.83 -11.54 13.60
C ALA A 2 -43.33 -11.12 12.20
N ASN A 3 -42.10 -10.68 12.10
CA ASN A 3 -41.49 -10.30 10.80
C ASN A 3 -41.33 -11.56 9.96
N PRO A 4 -42.04 -11.73 8.84
CA PRO A 4 -41.99 -12.96 8.05
C PRO A 4 -40.59 -13.27 7.50
N ASP A 5 -39.68 -12.30 7.46
CA ASP A 5 -38.29 -12.49 7.05
C ASP A 5 -37.49 -13.28 8.10
N LEU A 6 -37.87 -13.22 9.39
CA LEU A 6 -37.18 -13.97 10.46
C LEU A 6 -37.47 -15.49 10.43
N GLU A 7 -38.60 -15.91 9.87
CA GLU A 7 -38.90 -17.34 9.72
C GLU A 7 -38.15 -17.99 8.54
N SER A 8 -37.89 -17.21 7.48
CA SER A 8 -37.21 -17.70 6.27
C SER A 8 -35.69 -17.51 6.30
N ASP A 9 -35.17 -16.56 7.09
CA ASP A 9 -33.74 -16.24 7.23
C ASP A 9 -33.41 -15.76 8.65
N PRO A 10 -33.48 -16.66 9.65
CA PRO A 10 -33.33 -16.30 11.06
C PRO A 10 -31.95 -15.75 11.40
N PHE A 11 -30.93 -16.00 10.60
CA PHE A 11 -29.55 -15.52 10.79
C PHE A 11 -29.19 -14.33 9.90
N GLY A 12 -30.09 -13.87 9.03
CA GLY A 12 -29.82 -12.75 8.11
C GLY A 12 -28.79 -13.06 7.03
N GLU A 13 -28.68 -14.31 6.58
CA GLU A 13 -27.66 -14.75 5.61
C GLU A 13 -28.00 -14.34 4.17
N ARG A 14 -29.29 -14.15 3.87
CA ARG A 14 -29.79 -13.85 2.51
C ARG A 14 -29.85 -12.35 2.23
N GLN A 15 -28.75 -11.65 2.43
CA GLN A 15 -28.70 -10.22 2.18
C GLN A 15 -28.63 -9.92 0.67
N ARG A 16 -29.41 -8.93 0.20
CA ARG A 16 -29.24 -8.37 -1.14
C ARG A 16 -28.01 -7.47 -1.15
N LEU A 17 -26.97 -7.87 -1.88
CA LEU A 17 -25.75 -7.13 -2.01
C LEU A 17 -25.67 -6.41 -3.37
N LEU A 18 -25.25 -5.16 -3.34
CA LEU A 18 -24.83 -4.42 -4.52
C LEU A 18 -23.45 -4.96 -4.93
N VAL A 19 -23.22 -5.10 -6.23
CA VAL A 19 -21.98 -5.68 -6.76
C VAL A 19 -21.27 -4.67 -7.67
N ARG A 20 -19.95 -4.55 -7.53
CA ARG A 20 -19.10 -3.80 -8.46
C ARG A 20 -18.44 -4.74 -9.47
N LYS A 21 -18.13 -4.19 -10.66
CA LYS A 21 -17.29 -4.90 -11.64
C LYS A 21 -15.94 -5.23 -11.00
N PRO A 22 -15.38 -6.43 -11.24
CA PRO A 22 -14.06 -6.79 -10.73
C PRO A 22 -12.98 -5.83 -11.22
N VAL A 23 -12.06 -5.48 -10.33
CA VAL A 23 -10.86 -4.69 -10.65
C VAL A 23 -9.63 -5.59 -10.61
N ALA A 24 -8.67 -5.36 -11.54
CA ALA A 24 -7.39 -6.05 -11.52
C ALA A 24 -6.45 -5.31 -10.56
N LEU A 25 -6.10 -5.96 -9.45
CA LEU A 25 -5.31 -5.35 -8.39
C LEU A 25 -4.36 -6.38 -7.79
N LEU A 26 -3.09 -6.01 -7.61
CA LEU A 26 -2.04 -6.86 -7.01
C LEU A 26 -2.00 -8.28 -7.60
N GLY A 27 -2.18 -8.40 -8.91
CA GLY A 27 -2.17 -9.69 -9.61
C GLY A 27 -3.46 -10.49 -9.51
N ALA A 28 -4.47 -10.04 -8.76
CA ALA A 28 -5.76 -10.70 -8.58
C ALA A 28 -6.90 -9.94 -9.31
N ARG A 29 -8.05 -10.62 -9.44
CA ARG A 29 -9.33 -9.97 -9.79
C ARG A 29 -10.14 -9.84 -8.52
N VAL A 30 -10.38 -8.61 -8.08
CA VAL A 30 -11.07 -8.30 -6.82
C VAL A 30 -12.48 -7.83 -7.13
N ARG A 31 -13.50 -8.52 -6.59
CA ARG A 31 -14.91 -8.16 -6.66
C ARG A 31 -15.38 -7.64 -5.32
N PHE A 32 -15.98 -6.45 -5.33
CA PHE A 32 -16.60 -5.85 -4.15
C PHE A 32 -18.11 -6.04 -4.18
N GLU A 33 -18.66 -6.44 -3.03
CA GLU A 33 -20.08 -6.57 -2.77
C GLU A 33 -20.42 -5.82 -1.48
N SER A 34 -21.58 -5.18 -1.40
CA SER A 34 -21.97 -4.47 -0.18
C SER A 34 -23.48 -4.34 -0.05
N ASN A 35 -23.97 -4.27 1.19
CA ASN A 35 -25.33 -3.87 1.50
C ASN A 35 -25.53 -2.34 1.48
N ASP A 36 -24.45 -1.55 1.33
CA ASP A 36 -24.51 -0.09 1.33
C ASP A 36 -23.61 0.52 0.25
N ARG A 37 -24.17 1.46 -0.52
CA ARG A 37 -23.48 2.13 -1.62
C ARG A 37 -22.28 2.96 -1.16
N ARG A 38 -22.34 3.58 0.03
CA ARG A 38 -21.27 4.42 0.58
C ARG A 38 -19.98 3.64 0.80
N LEU A 39 -20.07 2.36 1.19
CA LEU A 39 -18.90 1.49 1.33
C LEU A 39 -18.28 1.14 -0.04
N LEU A 40 -19.12 0.94 -1.07
CA LEU A 40 -18.64 0.73 -2.44
C LEU A 40 -17.96 1.99 -3.01
N GLU A 41 -18.45 3.18 -2.66
CA GLU A 41 -17.83 4.45 -3.04
C GLU A 41 -16.43 4.61 -2.40
N LEU A 42 -16.25 4.19 -1.15
CA LEU A 42 -14.93 4.15 -0.50
C LEU A 42 -13.98 3.13 -1.18
N ALA A 43 -14.49 1.98 -1.61
CA ALA A 43 -13.70 1.01 -2.38
C ALA A 43 -13.34 1.56 -3.78
N ASP A 44 -14.27 2.23 -4.45
CA ASP A 44 -14.01 2.92 -5.72
C ASP A 44 -12.96 4.04 -5.53
N GLU A 45 -13.06 4.83 -4.45
CA GLU A 45 -12.06 5.84 -4.10
C GLU A 45 -10.67 5.23 -3.91
N ALA A 46 -10.59 4.04 -3.30
CA ALA A 46 -9.32 3.35 -3.12
C ALA A 46 -8.74 2.82 -4.44
N PHE A 47 -9.56 2.21 -5.29
CA PHE A 47 -9.06 1.29 -6.33
C PHE A 47 -9.52 1.58 -7.75
N ALA A 48 -10.57 2.38 -7.97
CA ALA A 48 -11.02 2.67 -9.32
C ALA A 48 -9.97 3.46 -10.11
N GLY A 49 -9.81 3.12 -11.39
CA GLY A 49 -8.88 3.81 -12.28
C GLY A 49 -7.41 3.51 -12.06
N LEU A 50 -7.06 2.56 -11.17
CA LEU A 50 -5.69 2.10 -11.04
C LEU A 50 -5.23 1.31 -12.26
N PRO A 51 -3.94 1.40 -12.65
CA PRO A 51 -3.38 0.56 -13.70
C PRO A 51 -3.53 -0.92 -13.35
N PRO A 52 -4.00 -1.77 -14.28
CA PRO A 52 -4.15 -3.19 -14.01
C PRO A 52 -2.78 -3.85 -13.87
N GLN A 53 -2.53 -4.44 -12.70
CA GLN A 53 -1.33 -5.23 -12.47
C GLN A 53 -1.73 -6.71 -12.49
N ARG A 54 -1.29 -7.44 -13.53
CA ARG A 54 -1.67 -8.84 -13.75
C ARG A 54 -0.49 -9.75 -13.53
N LEU A 55 -0.72 -10.84 -12.80
CA LEU A 55 0.13 -12.02 -12.79
C LEU A 55 -0.40 -13.06 -13.78
N ARG A 56 0.43 -14.02 -14.16
CA ARG A 56 0.01 -15.12 -15.08
C ARG A 56 -1.14 -15.95 -14.51
N THR A 57 -1.16 -16.13 -13.18
CA THR A 57 -2.19 -16.88 -12.46
C THR A 57 -2.96 -15.92 -11.57
N ALA A 58 -3.87 -15.15 -12.16
CA ALA A 58 -4.74 -14.27 -11.38
C ALA A 58 -5.75 -15.07 -10.55
N ARG A 59 -5.84 -14.75 -9.26
CA ARG A 59 -6.87 -15.30 -8.36
C ARG A 59 -8.10 -14.40 -8.37
N ASP A 60 -9.27 -15.02 -8.22
CA ASP A 60 -10.50 -14.28 -7.95
C ASP A 60 -10.65 -14.10 -6.44
N LEU A 61 -10.83 -12.85 -6.04
CA LEU A 61 -11.04 -12.47 -4.64
C LEU A 61 -12.40 -11.81 -4.47
N ARG A 62 -13.06 -12.13 -3.37
CA ARG A 62 -14.37 -11.57 -3.00
C ARG A 62 -14.25 -10.78 -1.72
N ILE A 63 -14.62 -9.50 -1.75
CA ILE A 63 -14.64 -8.61 -0.58
C ILE A 63 -16.08 -8.19 -0.33
N VAL A 64 -16.64 -8.63 0.79
CA VAL A 64 -17.96 -8.24 1.24
C VAL A 64 -17.81 -7.10 2.24
N LEU A 65 -18.42 -5.95 1.94
CA LEU A 65 -18.44 -4.77 2.79
C LEU A 65 -19.84 -4.65 3.40
N GLN A 66 -19.95 -4.74 4.71
CA GLN A 66 -21.21 -4.71 5.41
C GLN A 66 -21.30 -3.51 6.32
N LEU A 67 -22.26 -2.62 6.05
CA LEU A 67 -22.63 -1.56 6.96
C LEU A 67 -23.60 -2.09 7.99
N THR A 68 -23.32 -1.81 9.26
CA THR A 68 -24.22 -2.13 10.37
C THR A 68 -24.73 -0.88 11.05
N ALA A 69 -25.95 -0.94 11.60
CA ALA A 69 -26.49 0.15 12.38
C ALA A 69 -25.51 0.51 13.52
N GLY A 70 -25.28 1.79 13.71
CA GLY A 70 -24.36 2.27 14.75
C GLY A 70 -24.93 2.00 16.14
N GLY A 71 -24.12 1.43 17.03
CA GLY A 71 -24.43 1.40 18.45
C GLY A 71 -24.55 2.82 19.02
N SER A 72 -25.41 3.00 20.03
CA SER A 72 -25.72 4.27 20.75
C SER A 72 -24.55 4.81 21.59
N GLY A 73 -23.32 4.70 21.10
CA GLY A 73 -22.13 5.14 21.82
C GLY A 73 -21.85 6.65 21.67
N ARG A 74 -21.24 7.22 22.72
CA ARG A 74 -20.74 8.60 22.75
C ARG A 74 -20.02 8.98 21.45
N ARG A 75 -20.32 10.12 20.84
CA ARG A 75 -19.62 10.65 19.66
C ARG A 75 -18.10 10.71 19.94
N ARG A 76 -17.34 9.82 19.35
CA ARG A 76 -15.87 9.85 19.43
C ARG A 76 -15.31 10.89 18.46
N SER A 77 -14.30 11.63 18.90
CA SER A 77 -13.55 12.58 18.06
C SER A 77 -12.50 11.87 17.21
N GLU A 78 -12.10 10.65 17.57
CA GLU A 78 -11.08 9.85 16.90
C GLU A 78 -11.61 8.44 16.60
N PRO A 79 -11.14 7.80 15.50
CA PRO A 79 -11.51 6.43 15.20
C PRO A 79 -10.96 5.48 16.27
N PRO A 80 -11.71 4.41 16.63
CA PRO A 80 -11.23 3.43 17.60
C PRO A 80 -9.94 2.75 17.14
N PRO A 81 -9.05 2.33 18.07
CA PRO A 81 -7.83 1.61 17.71
C PRO A 81 -8.17 0.28 17.02
N THR A 82 -7.25 -0.21 16.19
CA THR A 82 -7.38 -1.51 15.51
C THR A 82 -6.52 -2.55 16.23
N ALA A 83 -7.10 -3.69 16.57
CA ALA A 83 -6.40 -4.87 17.04
C ALA A 83 -6.44 -5.96 15.97
N MET A 84 -5.35 -6.75 15.87
CA MET A 84 -5.23 -7.86 14.92
C MET A 84 -5.20 -9.19 15.68
N LEU A 85 -5.95 -10.16 15.19
CA LEU A 85 -6.04 -11.51 15.72
C LEU A 85 -5.90 -12.51 14.58
N SER A 86 -5.24 -13.62 14.83
CA SER A 86 -5.19 -14.73 13.87
C SER A 86 -5.41 -16.07 14.58
N GLY A 87 -6.14 -16.97 13.94
CA GLY A 87 -6.39 -18.30 14.43
C GLY A 87 -7.25 -19.09 13.44
N ALA A 88 -7.20 -20.42 13.52
CA ALA A 88 -8.00 -21.32 12.68
C ALA A 88 -7.95 -21.03 11.17
N GLY A 89 -6.82 -20.56 10.65
CA GLY A 89 -6.68 -20.17 9.24
C GLY A 89 -7.39 -18.87 8.87
N LEU A 90 -7.95 -18.15 9.85
CA LEU A 90 -8.54 -16.83 9.69
C LEU A 90 -7.61 -15.76 10.24
N LEU A 91 -7.62 -14.62 9.59
CA LEU A 91 -7.01 -13.40 10.11
C LEU A 91 -8.11 -12.37 10.33
N ALA A 92 -8.19 -11.79 11.52
CA ALA A 92 -9.19 -10.80 11.88
C ALA A 92 -8.55 -9.53 12.41
N GLY A 93 -9.10 -8.38 12.02
CA GLY A 93 -8.76 -7.08 12.57
C GLY A 93 -10.02 -6.41 13.11
N ALA A 94 -10.02 -6.07 14.39
CA ALA A 94 -11.13 -5.40 15.02
C ALA A 94 -10.69 -4.08 15.64
N PRO A 95 -11.20 -2.93 15.16
CA PRO A 95 -11.25 -1.74 16.01
C PRO A 95 -12.32 -1.96 17.08
N ALA A 96 -12.00 -1.63 18.33
CA ALA A 96 -12.84 -1.89 19.48
C ALA A 96 -14.33 -1.62 19.21
N THR A 97 -15.13 -2.61 19.37
CA THR A 97 -16.56 -2.71 19.63
C THR A 97 -17.55 -2.98 18.51
N SER A 98 -17.33 -2.65 17.23
CA SER A 98 -18.35 -2.95 16.20
C SER A 98 -17.84 -2.99 14.75
N SER A 99 -16.57 -2.66 14.49
CA SER A 99 -15.96 -2.89 13.17
C SER A 99 -15.03 -4.07 13.25
N PHE A 100 -15.04 -4.94 12.26
CA PHE A 100 -14.03 -5.99 12.13
C PHE A 100 -13.76 -6.33 10.67
N VAL A 101 -12.62 -6.92 10.44
CA VAL A 101 -12.23 -7.53 9.17
C VAL A 101 -11.92 -8.99 9.43
N ALA A 102 -12.58 -9.89 8.73
CA ALA A 102 -12.28 -11.30 8.73
C ALA A 102 -11.86 -11.72 7.32
N LEU A 103 -10.75 -12.47 7.22
CA LEU A 103 -10.15 -12.87 5.96
C LEU A 103 -9.95 -14.38 5.97
N SER A 104 -10.33 -15.03 4.88
CA SER A 104 -10.05 -16.42 4.59
C SER A 104 -9.22 -16.52 3.32
N PRO A 105 -7.88 -16.59 3.41
CA PRO A 105 -7.03 -16.75 2.23
C PRO A 105 -7.33 -18.03 1.45
N ALA A 106 -7.72 -19.11 2.13
CA ALA A 106 -8.07 -20.39 1.49
C ALA A 106 -9.27 -20.25 0.56
N SER A 107 -10.30 -19.50 0.94
CA SER A 107 -11.49 -19.26 0.11
C SER A 107 -11.37 -18.03 -0.79
N GLY A 108 -10.31 -17.25 -0.66
CA GLY A 108 -10.14 -15.98 -1.39
C GLY A 108 -11.22 -14.94 -1.03
N SER A 109 -11.72 -14.96 0.21
CA SER A 109 -12.83 -14.11 0.64
C SER A 109 -12.49 -13.28 1.87
N ALA A 110 -13.08 -12.10 1.95
CA ALA A 110 -13.02 -11.24 3.13
C ALA A 110 -14.39 -10.64 3.45
N LEU A 111 -14.66 -10.48 4.74
CA LEU A 111 -15.79 -9.72 5.28
C LEU A 111 -15.25 -8.52 6.04
N VAL A 112 -15.72 -7.34 5.67
CA VAL A 112 -15.41 -6.06 6.34
C VAL A 112 -16.70 -5.51 6.91
N VAL A 113 -16.83 -5.51 8.22
CA VAL A 113 -18.00 -4.95 8.92
C VAL A 113 -17.66 -3.55 9.42
N VAL A 114 -18.51 -2.60 9.06
CA VAL A 114 -18.33 -1.17 9.33
C VAL A 114 -19.60 -0.62 9.99
N PRO A 115 -19.56 -0.13 11.22
CA PRO A 115 -20.69 0.55 11.82
C PRO A 115 -20.88 1.94 11.19
N GLU A 116 -22.09 2.42 11.12
CA GLU A 116 -22.41 3.72 10.53
C GLU A 116 -21.59 4.88 11.12
N SER A 117 -21.25 4.78 12.39
CA SER A 117 -20.40 5.77 13.08
C SER A 117 -19.01 5.92 12.48
N MET A 118 -18.48 4.89 11.81
CA MET A 118 -17.17 4.91 11.14
C MET A 118 -17.18 5.69 9.83
N LEU A 119 -18.32 5.88 9.19
CA LEU A 119 -18.42 6.69 7.96
C LEU A 119 -18.02 8.16 8.18
N ARG A 120 -17.98 8.63 9.43
CA ARG A 120 -17.43 9.95 9.78
C ARG A 120 -15.90 10.03 9.68
N PHE A 121 -15.25 8.89 9.55
CA PHE A 121 -13.80 8.75 9.39
C PHE A 121 -13.47 8.04 8.07
N PRO A 122 -13.83 8.63 6.91
CA PRO A 122 -13.74 7.96 5.61
C PRO A 122 -12.32 7.49 5.29
N TYR A 123 -11.30 8.29 5.59
CA TYR A 123 -9.90 7.91 5.46
C TYR A 123 -9.55 6.63 6.23
N HIS A 124 -9.93 6.54 7.53
CA HIS A 124 -9.62 5.38 8.35
C HIS A 124 -10.44 4.15 7.94
N THR A 125 -11.72 4.33 7.57
CA THR A 125 -12.57 3.25 7.07
C THR A 125 -11.99 2.66 5.78
N ARG A 126 -11.57 3.52 4.86
CA ARG A 126 -10.95 3.11 3.61
C ARG A 126 -9.57 2.48 3.85
N TYR A 127 -8.66 3.20 4.49
CA TYR A 127 -7.26 2.79 4.64
C TYR A 127 -7.06 1.59 5.58
N GLU A 128 -7.70 1.63 6.77
CA GLU A 128 -7.45 0.63 7.81
C GLU A 128 -8.35 -0.59 7.73
N LEU A 129 -9.50 -0.52 7.05
CA LEU A 129 -10.42 -1.65 6.91
C LEU A 129 -10.44 -2.18 5.47
N ILE A 130 -10.82 -1.35 4.50
CA ILE A 130 -11.02 -1.80 3.12
C ILE A 130 -9.68 -2.11 2.43
N GLU A 131 -8.74 -1.18 2.43
CA GLU A 131 -7.41 -1.40 1.81
C GLU A 131 -6.64 -2.50 2.53
N PHE A 132 -6.70 -2.52 3.87
CA PHE A 132 -6.12 -3.60 4.66
C PHE A 132 -6.66 -4.97 4.25
N ALA A 133 -7.99 -5.12 4.15
CA ALA A 133 -8.63 -6.39 3.76
C ALA A 133 -8.14 -6.84 2.37
N VAL A 134 -8.15 -5.93 1.39
CA VAL A 134 -7.72 -6.22 0.02
C VAL A 134 -6.25 -6.60 -0.04
N TYR A 135 -5.38 -5.79 0.57
CA TYR A 135 -3.94 -6.01 0.51
C TYR A 135 -3.52 -7.31 1.20
N THR A 136 -4.08 -7.55 2.37
CA THR A 136 -3.76 -8.76 3.13
C THR A 136 -4.29 -10.00 2.43
N LEU A 137 -5.56 -9.99 1.96
CA LEU A 137 -6.13 -11.12 1.25
C LEU A 137 -5.35 -11.41 -0.04
N ALA A 138 -5.07 -10.39 -0.86
CA ALA A 138 -4.32 -10.55 -2.11
C ALA A 138 -2.91 -11.10 -1.85
N ALA A 139 -2.21 -10.59 -0.83
CA ALA A 139 -0.88 -11.06 -0.48
C ALA A 139 -0.90 -12.53 -0.06
N ARG A 140 -1.78 -12.89 0.89
CA ARG A 140 -1.87 -14.25 1.44
C ARG A 140 -2.33 -15.29 0.44
N THR A 141 -3.35 -14.96 -0.37
CA THR A 141 -3.91 -15.90 -1.36
C THR A 141 -2.91 -16.22 -2.48
N GLN A 142 -1.99 -15.30 -2.77
CA GLN A 142 -1.04 -15.42 -3.89
C GLN A 142 0.41 -15.67 -3.45
N GLY A 143 0.68 -15.81 -2.15
CA GLY A 143 2.03 -16.00 -1.62
C GLY A 143 2.96 -14.82 -1.94
N LEU A 144 2.48 -13.58 -1.76
CA LEU A 144 3.26 -12.37 -1.98
C LEU A 144 3.91 -11.90 -0.68
N ALA A 145 5.18 -11.56 -0.74
CA ALA A 145 5.85 -10.88 0.36
C ALA A 145 5.36 -9.43 0.43
N ALA A 146 4.65 -9.08 1.52
CA ALA A 146 4.16 -7.73 1.78
C ALA A 146 5.23 -6.91 2.51
N LEU A 147 5.73 -5.85 1.86
CA LEU A 147 6.84 -5.04 2.34
C LEU A 147 6.39 -3.61 2.65
N HIS A 148 6.87 -3.07 3.77
CA HIS A 148 6.78 -1.64 4.04
C HIS A 148 7.91 -0.90 3.30
N ALA A 149 7.64 -0.50 2.06
CA ALA A 149 8.59 0.14 1.17
C ALA A 149 7.88 1.04 0.17
N ALA A 150 8.59 2.01 -0.40
CA ALA A 150 8.18 2.59 -1.67
C ALA A 150 8.82 1.81 -2.82
N CYS A 151 8.20 1.86 -4.01
CA CYS A 151 8.77 1.29 -5.21
C CYS A 151 8.64 2.26 -6.38
N VAL A 152 9.78 2.55 -6.98
CA VAL A 152 9.93 3.42 -8.15
C VAL A 152 10.44 2.61 -9.34
N GLY A 153 10.12 3.06 -10.55
CA GLY A 153 10.42 2.28 -11.75
C GLY A 153 10.86 3.09 -12.96
N LYS A 154 11.60 2.42 -13.84
CA LYS A 154 11.96 2.92 -15.19
C LYS A 154 12.08 1.76 -16.15
N GLY A 155 11.34 1.81 -17.28
CA GLY A 155 11.40 0.79 -18.32
C GLY A 155 11.11 -0.63 -17.83
N GLY A 156 10.11 -0.81 -16.95
CA GLY A 156 9.73 -2.11 -16.38
C GLY A 156 10.66 -2.63 -15.28
N ARG A 157 11.71 -1.89 -14.93
CA ARG A 157 12.63 -2.21 -13.82
C ARG A 157 12.24 -1.42 -12.59
N GLY A 158 12.36 -2.02 -11.41
CA GLY A 158 11.98 -1.40 -10.14
C GLY A 158 13.11 -1.36 -9.11
N ALA A 159 13.10 -0.34 -8.27
CA ALA A 159 13.91 -0.25 -7.06
C ALA A 159 12.99 -0.13 -5.84
N LEU A 160 13.24 -0.96 -4.83
CA LEU A 160 12.61 -0.83 -3.52
C LEU A 160 13.34 0.25 -2.71
N LEU A 161 12.58 1.21 -2.18
CA LEU A 161 13.09 2.25 -1.30
C LEU A 161 12.66 1.95 0.13
N MET A 162 13.63 1.68 0.99
CA MET A 162 13.41 1.35 2.41
C MET A 162 14.10 2.37 3.31
N GLY A 163 13.71 2.42 4.56
CA GLY A 163 14.31 3.30 5.56
C GLY A 163 13.33 3.63 6.68
N ALA A 164 13.85 4.11 7.79
CA ALA A 164 13.07 4.52 8.94
C ALA A 164 12.04 5.63 8.59
N SER A 165 11.08 5.85 9.47
CA SER A 165 10.17 7.00 9.34
C SER A 165 10.99 8.29 9.32
N GLY A 166 10.70 9.19 8.39
CA GLY A 166 11.46 10.44 8.22
C GLY A 166 12.76 10.33 7.41
N ALA A 167 13.17 9.13 6.95
CA ALA A 167 14.37 8.97 6.13
C ALA A 167 14.26 9.59 4.71
N GLY A 168 13.07 10.07 4.31
CA GLY A 168 12.87 10.76 3.05
C GLY A 168 12.23 9.93 1.94
N LYS A 169 11.71 8.73 2.22
CA LYS A 169 11.03 7.88 1.21
C LYS A 169 9.97 8.64 0.40
N SER A 170 9.00 9.26 1.09
CA SER A 170 7.92 10.01 0.43
C SER A 170 8.44 11.24 -0.32
N THR A 171 9.53 11.88 0.14
CA THR A 171 10.15 13.00 -0.57
C THR A 171 10.79 12.54 -1.88
N VAL A 172 11.57 11.46 -1.84
CA VAL A 172 12.16 10.88 -3.06
C VAL A 172 11.07 10.41 -4.02
N ALA A 173 10.02 9.75 -3.50
CA ALA A 173 8.86 9.30 -4.29
C ALA A 173 8.15 10.48 -4.97
N LEU A 174 7.94 11.59 -4.26
CA LEU A 174 7.35 12.80 -4.81
C LEU A 174 8.19 13.38 -5.95
N HIS A 175 9.49 13.56 -5.74
CA HIS A 175 10.38 14.08 -6.78
C HIS A 175 10.52 13.14 -7.98
N TRP A 176 10.43 11.81 -7.76
CA TRP A 176 10.37 10.80 -8.81
C TRP A 176 9.13 10.97 -9.70
N LEU A 177 7.96 11.13 -9.07
CA LEU A 177 6.70 11.40 -9.76
C LEU A 177 6.75 12.72 -10.54
N LEU A 178 7.32 13.77 -9.96
CA LEU A 178 7.44 15.09 -10.60
C LEU A 178 8.35 15.07 -11.84
N ARG A 179 9.28 14.12 -11.92
CA ARG A 179 10.10 13.87 -13.12
C ARG A 179 9.38 13.04 -14.19
N GLY A 180 8.13 12.64 -13.95
CA GLY A 180 7.37 11.84 -14.91
C GLY A 180 7.88 10.42 -15.08
N LEU A 181 8.49 9.85 -14.04
CA LEU A 181 9.00 8.47 -14.02
C LEU A 181 7.96 7.51 -13.46
N ASP A 182 8.06 6.21 -13.79
CA ASP A 182 7.09 5.19 -13.38
C ASP A 182 7.08 5.02 -11.85
N PHE A 183 5.90 5.13 -11.23
CA PHE A 183 5.71 4.98 -9.80
C PHE A 183 4.76 3.82 -9.50
N LEU A 184 5.15 2.95 -8.57
CA LEU A 184 4.38 1.75 -8.24
C LEU A 184 3.65 1.86 -6.89
N SER A 185 4.30 2.34 -5.85
CA SER A 185 3.69 2.49 -4.52
C SER A 185 4.56 3.35 -3.59
N GLU A 186 3.93 3.96 -2.57
CA GLU A 186 4.63 4.74 -1.53
C GLU A 186 5.00 3.91 -0.31
N ASP A 187 4.09 3.07 0.16
CA ASP A 187 4.13 2.55 1.54
C ASP A 187 3.99 1.03 1.62
N ALA A 188 3.28 0.41 0.66
CA ALA A 188 3.06 -1.02 0.61
C ALA A 188 3.42 -1.59 -0.76
N VAL A 189 4.39 -2.50 -0.79
CA VAL A 189 4.84 -3.19 -2.00
C VAL A 189 4.68 -4.69 -1.80
N PHE A 190 4.12 -5.36 -2.80
CA PHE A 190 3.85 -6.79 -2.79
C PHE A 190 4.73 -7.47 -3.82
N VAL A 191 5.63 -8.32 -3.38
CA VAL A 191 6.61 -8.96 -4.24
C VAL A 191 6.29 -10.44 -4.41
N GLN A 192 6.20 -10.91 -5.64
CA GLN A 192 6.16 -12.34 -5.96
C GLN A 192 7.57 -12.91 -5.81
N PRO A 193 7.85 -13.77 -4.81
CA PRO A 193 9.23 -14.19 -4.50
C PRO A 193 9.91 -14.97 -5.62
N SER A 194 9.17 -15.79 -6.37
CA SER A 194 9.69 -16.64 -7.44
C SER A 194 10.19 -15.85 -8.66
N THR A 195 9.60 -14.67 -8.89
CA THR A 195 9.91 -13.85 -10.06
C THR A 195 10.55 -12.52 -9.71
N MET A 196 10.53 -12.12 -8.44
CA MET A 196 10.90 -10.78 -7.97
C MET A 196 10.14 -9.67 -8.74
N LEU A 197 8.89 -9.94 -9.11
CA LEU A 197 7.96 -8.94 -9.63
C LEU A 197 7.30 -8.21 -8.46
N ALA A 198 7.42 -6.89 -8.45
CA ALA A 198 6.81 -6.01 -7.48
C ALA A 198 5.49 -5.45 -8.01
N MET A 199 4.48 -5.45 -7.16
CA MET A 199 3.17 -4.87 -7.39
C MET A 199 2.84 -3.88 -6.27
N GLY A 200 1.92 -2.96 -6.52
CA GLY A 200 1.46 -1.99 -5.54
C GLY A 200 0.17 -1.33 -5.98
N ALA A 201 -0.38 -0.49 -5.15
CA ALA A 201 -1.54 0.34 -5.47
C ALA A 201 -1.11 1.82 -5.46
N PRO A 202 -0.77 2.41 -6.61
CA PRO A 202 -0.39 3.82 -6.69
C PRO A 202 -1.64 4.73 -6.66
N ASN A 203 -2.46 4.60 -5.62
CA ASN A 203 -3.69 5.37 -5.46
C ASN A 203 -3.41 6.75 -4.86
N PHE A 204 -2.71 6.80 -3.72
CA PHE A 204 -2.42 8.03 -3.01
C PHE A 204 -0.96 8.14 -2.64
N LEU A 205 -0.47 9.39 -2.59
CA LEU A 205 0.81 9.76 -2.00
C LEU A 205 0.55 10.66 -0.78
N HIS A 206 1.14 10.31 0.36
CA HIS A 206 0.96 11.06 1.59
C HIS A 206 2.13 12.02 1.83
N VAL A 207 1.94 13.29 1.49
CA VAL A 207 2.97 14.33 1.50
C VAL A 207 2.87 15.19 2.76
N ARG A 208 3.98 15.40 3.45
CA ARG A 208 4.09 16.36 4.55
C ARG A 208 4.28 17.78 3.99
N SER A 209 3.83 18.79 4.75
CA SER A 209 4.00 20.20 4.36
C SER A 209 5.47 20.60 4.18
N ASP A 210 6.37 20.06 5.01
CA ASP A 210 7.81 20.32 4.93
C ASP A 210 8.43 19.79 3.63
N SER A 211 7.94 18.68 3.09
CA SER A 211 8.38 18.13 1.79
C SER A 211 8.03 19.03 0.60
N LEU A 212 7.13 19.99 0.77
CA LEU A 212 6.76 20.95 -0.28
C LEU A 212 7.60 22.23 -0.29
N ALA A 213 8.40 22.46 0.75
CA ALA A 213 9.18 23.71 0.88
C ALA A 213 10.14 23.92 -0.31
N GLY A 214 10.78 22.83 -0.77
CA GLY A 214 11.71 22.87 -1.91
C GLY A 214 11.06 23.00 -3.30
N LEU A 215 9.72 22.83 -3.40
CA LEU A 215 9.01 22.90 -4.69
C LEU A 215 8.54 24.31 -5.06
N GLY A 216 8.67 25.28 -4.17
CA GLY A 216 8.28 26.67 -4.40
C GLY A 216 6.80 26.80 -4.81
N ARG A 217 6.53 27.62 -5.86
CA ARG A 217 5.21 27.87 -6.45
C ARG A 217 4.92 27.01 -7.68
N ALA A 218 5.65 25.93 -7.91
CA ALA A 218 5.42 25.05 -9.04
C ALA A 218 3.95 24.56 -9.08
N ARG A 219 3.41 24.37 -10.29
CA ARG A 219 2.03 23.91 -10.50
C ARG A 219 1.69 22.67 -9.68
N ALA A 220 2.62 21.71 -9.62
CA ALA A 220 2.48 20.49 -8.83
C ALA A 220 2.35 20.76 -7.32
N ALA A 221 3.16 21.68 -6.76
CA ALA A 221 3.07 22.06 -5.36
C ALA A 221 1.72 22.72 -5.02
N THR A 222 1.18 23.50 -5.95
CA THR A 222 -0.14 24.13 -5.80
C THR A 222 -1.26 23.07 -5.83
N SER A 223 -1.18 22.09 -6.73
CA SER A 223 -2.13 20.98 -6.78
C SER A 223 -2.10 20.15 -5.50
N ILE A 224 -0.91 19.78 -5.01
CA ILE A 224 -0.76 19.03 -3.77
C ILE A 224 -1.35 19.79 -2.57
N ARG A 225 -1.13 21.10 -2.45
CA ARG A 225 -1.70 21.92 -1.36
C ARG A 225 -3.23 21.99 -1.37
N ARG A 226 -3.86 21.71 -2.51
CA ARG A 226 -5.33 21.62 -2.64
C ARG A 226 -5.88 20.22 -2.29
N SER A 227 -5.01 19.21 -2.13
CA SER A 227 -5.43 17.86 -1.76
C SER A 227 -5.97 17.82 -0.33
N PRO A 228 -6.89 16.89 -0.02
CA PRO A 228 -7.38 16.70 1.34
C PRO A 228 -6.25 16.49 2.34
N VAL A 229 -6.43 17.02 3.55
CA VAL A 229 -5.49 16.80 4.65
C VAL A 229 -6.03 15.70 5.53
N ILE A 230 -5.29 14.60 5.61
CA ILE A 230 -5.58 13.49 6.52
C ILE A 230 -4.77 13.63 7.82
N ARG A 231 -5.29 13.04 8.90
CA ARG A 231 -4.57 12.90 10.17
C ARG A 231 -4.32 11.41 10.44
N ARG A 232 -3.07 11.01 10.48
CA ARG A 232 -2.66 9.66 10.85
C ARG A 232 -2.90 9.42 12.35
N ARG A 233 -2.98 8.16 12.79
CA ARG A 233 -3.10 7.81 14.23
C ARG A 233 -1.97 8.35 15.10
N SER A 234 -0.78 8.54 14.52
CA SER A 234 0.35 9.21 15.18
C SER A 234 0.15 10.71 15.40
N GLY A 235 -1.00 11.28 15.01
CA GLY A 235 -1.28 12.72 15.05
C GLY A 235 -0.70 13.50 13.87
N VAL A 236 0.18 12.92 13.07
CA VAL A 236 0.83 13.59 11.92
C VAL A 236 -0.21 13.90 10.85
N ARG A 237 -0.21 15.17 10.39
CA ARG A 237 -1.05 15.63 9.26
C ARG A 237 -0.27 15.52 7.95
N LYS A 238 -0.94 15.05 6.90
CA LYS A 238 -0.37 14.92 5.55
C LYS A 238 -1.39 15.29 4.50
N PHE A 239 -0.95 15.81 3.37
CA PHE A 239 -1.79 15.89 2.17
C PHE A 239 -1.96 14.49 1.58
N GLU A 240 -3.18 14.10 1.26
CA GLU A 240 -3.49 12.86 0.56
C GLU A 240 -3.69 13.15 -0.92
N VAL A 241 -2.64 12.94 -1.70
CA VAL A 241 -2.60 13.28 -3.13
C VAL A 241 -3.09 12.09 -3.95
N ASP A 242 -4.21 12.24 -4.65
CA ASP A 242 -4.70 11.22 -5.57
C ASP A 242 -3.83 11.19 -6.83
N LEU A 243 -3.03 10.14 -6.98
CA LEU A 243 -2.05 10.00 -8.07
C LEU A 243 -2.66 9.68 -9.42
N ARG A 244 -3.95 9.34 -9.49
CA ARG A 244 -4.68 9.12 -10.75
C ARG A 244 -5.05 10.43 -11.43
N ARG A 245 -4.93 11.53 -10.70
CA ARG A 245 -5.16 12.90 -11.18
C ARG A 245 -3.82 13.53 -11.56
N ASP A 246 -3.88 14.70 -12.18
CA ASP A 246 -2.72 15.56 -12.49
C ASP A 246 -1.64 14.95 -13.40
N GLY A 247 -1.95 13.83 -14.11
CA GLY A 247 -1.07 13.27 -15.14
C GLY A 247 0.21 12.60 -14.62
N PHE A 248 0.24 12.17 -13.36
CA PHE A 248 1.35 11.38 -12.84
C PHE A 248 1.52 10.06 -13.60
N ARG A 249 2.77 9.66 -13.80
CA ARG A 249 3.09 8.42 -14.49
C ARG A 249 3.11 7.25 -13.50
N LEU A 250 2.06 6.44 -13.54
CA LEU A 250 1.92 5.24 -12.73
C LEU A 250 2.42 4.01 -13.49
N ALA A 251 3.06 3.09 -12.79
CA ALA A 251 3.50 1.82 -13.37
C ALA A 251 2.29 1.00 -13.85
N ARG A 252 2.22 0.75 -15.16
CA ARG A 252 1.08 0.06 -15.80
C ARG A 252 1.14 -1.46 -15.67
N ALA A 253 2.25 -2.00 -15.18
CA ALA A 253 2.49 -3.43 -15.01
C ALA A 253 3.40 -3.64 -13.78
N PRO A 254 3.45 -4.87 -13.22
CA PRO A 254 4.43 -5.22 -12.21
C PRO A 254 5.85 -4.87 -12.64
N LEU A 255 6.66 -4.38 -11.71
CA LEU A 255 8.05 -4.01 -11.98
C LEU A 255 9.01 -5.14 -11.59
N LYS A 256 9.93 -5.51 -12.48
CA LYS A 256 11.00 -6.46 -12.16
C LYS A 256 12.02 -5.76 -11.25
N LEU A 257 12.13 -6.21 -10.01
CA LEU A 257 13.09 -5.65 -9.06
C LEU A 257 14.53 -5.85 -9.57
N ARG A 258 15.31 -4.79 -9.47
CA ARG A 258 16.74 -4.74 -9.81
C ARG A 258 17.60 -4.30 -8.65
N ALA A 259 17.05 -3.50 -7.75
CA ALA A 259 17.80 -2.98 -6.62
C ALA A 259 16.92 -2.84 -5.37
N ILE A 260 17.61 -2.88 -4.23
CA ILE A 260 17.08 -2.50 -2.91
C ILE A 260 17.92 -1.34 -2.41
N VAL A 261 17.26 -0.25 -2.05
CA VAL A 261 17.93 0.99 -1.65
C VAL A 261 17.44 1.40 -0.26
N PHE A 262 18.36 1.46 0.68
CA PHE A 262 18.09 1.94 2.03
C PHE A 262 18.41 3.43 2.11
N LEU A 263 17.39 4.23 2.39
CA LEU A 263 17.55 5.66 2.59
C LEU A 263 18.17 5.93 3.96
N SER A 264 19.20 6.76 3.98
CA SER A 264 19.94 7.16 5.17
C SER A 264 19.74 8.65 5.46
N ALA A 265 19.60 9.00 6.73
CA ALA A 265 19.63 10.40 7.17
C ALA A 265 21.05 11.01 7.08
N ARG A 266 22.09 10.17 6.90
CA ARG A 266 23.48 10.63 6.79
C ARG A 266 23.69 11.36 5.48
N GLY A 267 24.36 12.54 5.54
CA GLY A 267 24.77 13.27 4.36
C GLY A 267 25.83 12.53 3.55
N ALA A 268 25.81 12.71 2.24
CA ALA A 268 26.84 12.17 1.34
C ALA A 268 28.19 12.89 1.48
N GLY A 269 28.16 14.16 1.90
CA GLY A 269 29.36 15.03 1.90
C GLY A 269 29.93 15.14 0.49
N LYS A 270 31.24 14.88 0.35
CA LYS A 270 31.92 14.79 -0.97
C LYS A 270 31.88 13.38 -1.57
N GLY A 271 31.29 12.40 -0.91
CA GLY A 271 31.22 11.01 -1.39
C GLY A 271 30.01 10.74 -2.30
N PRO A 272 29.93 9.51 -2.84
CA PRO A 272 28.81 9.15 -3.70
C PRO A 272 27.50 9.08 -2.94
N LEU A 273 26.40 9.45 -3.60
CA LEU A 273 25.04 9.34 -3.05
C LEU A 273 24.63 7.90 -2.84
N LEU A 274 24.91 7.02 -3.81
CA LEU A 274 24.66 5.58 -3.71
C LEU A 274 25.94 4.86 -3.33
N ARG A 275 25.93 4.24 -2.12
CA ARG A 275 27.01 3.39 -1.63
C ARG A 275 26.58 1.93 -1.73
N PRO A 276 27.33 1.07 -2.44
CA PRO A 276 27.02 -0.35 -2.47
C PRO A 276 27.00 -0.96 -1.06
N LEU A 277 26.13 -1.92 -0.87
CA LEU A 277 26.05 -2.74 0.35
C LEU A 277 26.40 -4.18 0.03
N GLU A 278 27.18 -4.77 0.92
CA GLU A 278 27.46 -6.20 0.86
C GLU A 278 26.19 -7.01 1.16
N ARG A 279 26.17 -8.25 0.68
CA ARG A 279 25.01 -9.14 0.83
C ARG A 279 24.64 -9.39 2.31
N THR A 280 25.61 -9.51 3.18
CA THR A 280 25.39 -9.67 4.63
C THR A 280 24.69 -8.48 5.23
N ASP A 281 25.15 -7.26 4.90
CA ASP A 281 24.55 -6.01 5.36
C ASP A 281 23.13 -5.83 4.80
N LEU A 282 22.92 -6.16 3.53
CA LEU A 282 21.59 -6.17 2.92
C LEU A 282 20.62 -7.04 3.72
N LEU A 283 20.98 -8.29 3.98
CA LEU A 283 20.09 -9.25 4.63
C LEU A 283 19.78 -8.86 6.08
N ALA A 284 20.76 -8.36 6.81
CA ALA A 284 20.58 -7.86 8.16
C ALA A 284 19.67 -6.63 8.20
N ARG A 285 19.88 -5.67 7.29
CA ARG A 285 19.02 -4.47 7.19
C ARG A 285 17.59 -4.81 6.75
N LEU A 286 17.41 -5.80 5.90
CA LEU A 286 16.08 -6.26 5.47
C LEU A 286 15.27 -6.80 6.64
N GLU A 287 15.83 -7.65 7.47
CA GLU A 287 15.17 -8.21 8.65
C GLU A 287 14.75 -7.13 9.65
N LEU A 288 15.63 -6.17 9.91
CA LEU A 288 15.33 -5.04 10.79
C LEU A 288 14.24 -4.11 10.22
N ALA A 289 14.31 -3.83 8.91
CA ALA A 289 13.39 -2.91 8.26
C ALA A 289 12.01 -3.53 7.98
N GLN A 290 11.90 -4.87 7.96
CA GLN A 290 10.72 -5.61 7.53
C GLN A 290 10.28 -6.65 8.56
N ALA A 291 10.30 -6.29 9.85
CA ALA A 291 9.99 -7.20 10.96
C ALA A 291 8.63 -7.93 10.77
N TYR A 292 7.61 -7.23 10.25
CA TYR A 292 6.32 -7.86 9.93
C TYR A 292 6.45 -8.92 8.83
N ALA A 293 7.10 -8.58 7.72
CA ALA A 293 7.28 -9.50 6.59
C ALA A 293 8.19 -10.68 6.96
N ALA A 294 9.18 -10.46 7.81
CA ALA A 294 10.10 -11.49 8.29
C ALA A 294 9.39 -12.64 9.03
N GLY A 295 8.28 -12.35 9.69
CA GLY A 295 7.43 -13.35 10.33
C GLY A 295 6.44 -14.08 9.40
N GLN A 296 6.48 -13.85 8.08
CA GLN A 296 5.51 -14.39 7.14
C GLN A 296 6.07 -15.59 6.35
N PRO A 297 5.21 -16.54 5.91
CA PRO A 297 5.65 -17.75 5.19
C PRO A 297 6.45 -17.46 3.91
N GLU A 298 6.17 -16.34 3.24
CA GLU A 298 6.81 -15.94 1.99
C GLU A 298 8.23 -15.38 2.16
N TRP A 299 8.58 -15.01 3.41
CA TRP A 299 9.83 -14.33 3.71
C TRP A 299 11.10 -15.10 3.30
N PRO A 300 11.27 -16.41 3.61
CA PRO A 300 12.47 -17.12 3.23
C PRO A 300 12.72 -17.12 1.73
N ALA A 301 11.67 -17.25 0.92
CA ALA A 301 11.76 -17.21 -0.53
C ALA A 301 12.09 -15.80 -1.04
N PHE A 302 11.44 -14.76 -0.51
CA PHE A 302 11.76 -13.36 -0.82
C PHE A 302 13.20 -13.02 -0.44
N ARG A 303 13.64 -13.37 0.76
CA ARG A 303 15.01 -13.12 1.26
C ARG A 303 16.08 -13.72 0.36
N ARG A 304 15.86 -14.95 -0.15
CA ARG A 304 16.78 -15.59 -1.13
C ARG A 304 16.85 -14.77 -2.42
N GLY A 305 15.70 -14.38 -2.98
CA GLY A 305 15.65 -13.58 -4.21
C GLY A 305 16.27 -12.18 -4.02
N ALA A 306 15.98 -11.54 -2.88
CA ALA A 306 16.53 -10.24 -2.52
C ALA A 306 18.05 -10.25 -2.41
N GLY A 307 18.63 -11.32 -1.89
CA GLY A 307 20.10 -11.49 -1.78
C GLY A 307 20.83 -11.58 -3.12
N ALA A 308 20.11 -11.72 -4.24
CA ALA A 308 20.67 -11.68 -5.58
C ALA A 308 20.52 -10.30 -6.27
N LEU A 309 19.84 -9.34 -5.62
CA LEU A 309 19.68 -7.98 -6.15
C LEU A 309 20.86 -7.09 -5.75
N ALA A 310 21.12 -6.06 -6.56
CA ALA A 310 22.03 -4.99 -6.17
C ALA A 310 21.45 -4.23 -4.96
N ALA A 311 22.28 -3.91 -3.99
CA ALA A 311 21.88 -3.23 -2.77
C ALA A 311 22.72 -1.97 -2.53
N PHE A 312 22.04 -0.91 -2.07
CA PHE A 312 22.69 0.37 -1.86
C PHE A 312 22.15 1.07 -0.60
N GLU A 313 23.03 1.87 0.01
CA GLU A 313 22.64 2.95 0.90
C GLU A 313 22.56 4.24 0.10
N LEU A 314 21.38 4.88 0.07
CA LEU A 314 21.21 6.21 -0.50
C LEU A 314 21.39 7.25 0.60
N ARG A 315 22.47 8.00 0.51
CA ARG A 315 22.80 9.09 1.43
C ARG A 315 22.10 10.36 1.00
N ARG A 316 21.84 11.25 1.96
CA ARG A 316 21.16 12.51 1.68
C ARG A 316 22.08 13.44 0.88
N GLY A 317 21.62 13.88 -0.28
CA GLY A 317 22.20 14.97 -1.07
C GLY A 317 21.75 16.35 -0.59
N GLY A 318 22.25 17.38 -1.22
CA GLY A 318 21.81 18.76 -1.02
C GLY A 318 20.41 19.02 -1.57
N ASP A 319 20.09 18.41 -2.72
CA ASP A 319 18.79 18.49 -3.39
C ASP A 319 18.18 17.06 -3.52
N PRO A 320 16.88 16.86 -3.21
CA PRO A 320 16.20 15.61 -3.48
C PRO A 320 16.29 15.13 -4.94
N ASN A 321 16.43 16.05 -5.90
CA ASN A 321 16.61 15.71 -7.32
C ASN A 321 17.91 14.96 -7.60
N ASP A 322 18.97 15.18 -6.82
CA ASP A 322 20.22 14.43 -6.95
C ASP A 322 19.99 12.95 -6.64
N SER A 323 19.22 12.67 -5.57
CA SER A 323 18.81 11.31 -5.19
C SER A 323 18.00 10.64 -6.30
N VAL A 324 17.07 11.37 -6.93
CA VAL A 324 16.27 10.86 -8.06
C VAL A 324 17.17 10.60 -9.26
N GLY A 325 18.10 11.49 -9.59
CA GLY A 325 19.06 11.30 -10.68
C GLY A 325 19.92 10.05 -10.50
N ALA A 326 20.44 9.83 -9.30
CA ALA A 326 21.23 8.64 -8.98
C ALA A 326 20.41 7.33 -9.11
N LEU A 327 19.17 7.33 -8.62
CA LEU A 327 18.25 6.18 -8.77
C LEU A 327 17.86 5.95 -10.24
N GLU A 328 17.66 7.01 -11.00
CA GLU A 328 17.33 6.92 -12.41
C GLU A 328 18.47 6.31 -13.22
N GLN A 329 19.71 6.71 -12.94
CA GLN A 329 20.91 6.12 -13.54
C GLN A 329 21.03 4.64 -13.17
N LEU A 330 20.81 4.28 -11.89
CA LEU A 330 20.84 2.90 -11.42
C LEU A 330 19.84 2.01 -12.19
N LEU A 331 18.61 2.51 -12.43
CA LEU A 331 17.60 1.76 -13.17
C LEU A 331 17.79 1.79 -14.69
N SER A 332 18.55 2.75 -15.23
CA SER A 332 18.88 2.84 -16.66
C SER A 332 20.04 1.93 -17.03
N ALA A 333 21.05 1.84 -16.18
CA ALA A 333 22.16 0.93 -16.37
C ALA A 333 21.65 -0.52 -16.44
N GLY A 334 22.07 -1.30 -17.43
CA GLY A 334 21.98 -2.76 -17.37
C GLY A 334 22.65 -3.22 -16.07
N ALA A 335 22.24 -4.38 -15.50
CA ALA A 335 22.90 -4.90 -14.30
C ALA A 335 24.43 -4.78 -14.48
N PRO A 336 25.15 -4.24 -13.46
CA PRO A 336 26.61 -4.28 -13.54
C PRO A 336 27.03 -5.74 -13.76
N PRO A 337 28.07 -6.01 -14.56
CA PRO A 337 28.63 -7.35 -14.68
C PRO A 337 28.97 -7.85 -13.26
N ARG A 338 28.65 -9.11 -12.99
CA ARG A 338 28.95 -9.80 -11.74
C ARG A 338 30.46 -9.96 -11.56
#